data_ba9bb0cfdfa6361948baadec3f82c1b3
#
_entry.id   ba9bb0cfdfa6361948baadec3f82c1b3
#
_cell.length_a   1.000
_cell.length_b   1.000
_cell.length_c   1.000
_cell.angle_alpha   90.00
_cell.angle_beta   90.00
_cell.angle_gamma   90.00
#
_symmetry.space_group_name_H-M   'P 1'
#
loop_
_entity.id
_entity.type
_entity.pdbx_description
1 polymer ?
#
loop_
_entity_poly.entity_id
_entity_poly.type
_entity_poly.pdbx_seq_one_letter_code
_entity_poly.pdbx_strand_id
1 'polypeptide(L)'
;MELKLPDPKSPLRIGTRGSPLALAQAYETRERLSIAFGLSLDSFEIVVIKTTGDKVLDRPLKEIGGKGLFTKEIEEALLQESIDIAVHSMKDMPVQQPDGLILDTFLPREDVRDAFVSRIHKSLADIPQGATVGTSSLRRKAQLMSKRPDLKIVEFRGNVQTRLKKLDDGVAECTFLAVAGLNRLNMEDIITAPISTDEMLPAVAQGAIGIERREKDIKVATMLEAIHSSTTGLLLSAERAFLEALDGSCETPIAGLAEFKNENLRFRGEILKTDGSEVYSDEQVVSKEDATLVGIEMAHKLLSQAGNDFFS
;
A
#
# COMPACT_ATOMS: atom_id res chain seq x y z
N MET A 1 27.17 -14.40 -18.63
CA MET A 1 27.88 -13.24 -18.03
C MET A 1 27.83 -13.46 -16.52
N GLU A 2 29.00 -13.48 -15.87
CA GLU A 2 29.03 -13.69 -14.41
C GLU A 2 28.42 -12.47 -13.70
N LEU A 3 27.49 -12.68 -12.79
CA LEU A 3 26.82 -11.61 -12.05
C LEU A 3 27.82 -10.97 -11.07
N LYS A 4 28.29 -9.75 -11.38
CA LYS A 4 29.14 -9.00 -10.45
C LYS A 4 28.29 -8.53 -9.27
N LEU A 5 28.41 -9.19 -8.13
CA LEU A 5 27.69 -8.83 -6.90
C LEU A 5 28.21 -7.51 -6.29
N PRO A 6 27.38 -6.77 -5.54
CA PRO A 6 27.81 -5.59 -4.80
C PRO A 6 28.75 -5.98 -3.65
N ASP A 7 29.61 -5.06 -3.25
CA ASP A 7 30.52 -5.19 -2.13
C ASP A 7 30.60 -3.87 -1.33
N PRO A 8 31.24 -3.81 -0.16
CA PRO A 8 31.30 -2.60 0.66
C PRO A 8 31.99 -1.39 0.00
N LYS A 9 32.78 -1.60 -1.09
CA LYS A 9 33.43 -0.52 -1.87
C LYS A 9 32.55 -0.03 -3.03
N SER A 10 31.58 -0.85 -3.43
CA SER A 10 30.63 -0.57 -4.49
C SER A 10 29.26 -1.16 -4.09
N PRO A 11 28.58 -0.58 -3.08
CA PRO A 11 27.33 -1.11 -2.56
C PRO A 11 26.18 -0.92 -3.56
N LEU A 12 25.16 -1.77 -3.47
CA LEU A 12 23.88 -1.55 -4.12
C LEU A 12 23.12 -0.48 -3.32
N ARG A 13 22.72 0.60 -3.98
CA ARG A 13 22.05 1.74 -3.36
C ARG A 13 20.53 1.53 -3.39
N ILE A 14 19.94 1.46 -2.20
CA ILE A 14 18.52 1.22 -1.97
C ILE A 14 17.85 2.54 -1.59
N GLY A 15 17.11 3.15 -2.52
CA GLY A 15 16.37 4.39 -2.30
C GLY A 15 15.08 4.13 -1.51
N THR A 16 14.76 5.01 -0.59
CA THR A 16 13.51 4.97 0.19
C THR A 16 13.19 6.33 0.79
N ARG A 17 11.95 6.51 1.25
CA ARG A 17 11.54 7.68 2.05
C ARG A 17 12.12 7.62 3.46
N GLY A 18 12.16 8.78 4.14
CA GLY A 18 12.69 8.89 5.50
C GLY A 18 11.72 8.52 6.63
N SER A 19 10.50 8.07 6.35
CA SER A 19 9.57 7.67 7.41
C SER A 19 10.03 6.35 8.08
N PRO A 20 9.75 6.15 9.39
CA PRO A 20 10.14 4.92 10.08
C PRO A 20 9.67 3.64 9.36
N LEU A 21 8.44 3.65 8.82
CA LEU A 21 7.92 2.49 8.07
C LEU A 21 8.66 2.27 6.75
N ALA A 22 8.96 3.33 6.00
CA ALA A 22 9.70 3.21 4.74
C ALA A 22 11.13 2.69 4.98
N LEU A 23 11.78 3.15 6.05
CA LEU A 23 13.09 2.64 6.46
C LEU A 23 13.03 1.16 6.86
N ALA A 24 12.01 0.74 7.64
CA ALA A 24 11.83 -0.66 8.00
C ALA A 24 11.67 -1.56 6.76
N GLN A 25 10.92 -1.11 5.74
CA GLN A 25 10.75 -1.82 4.48
C GLN A 25 12.06 -1.90 3.67
N ALA A 26 12.85 -0.84 3.64
CA ALA A 26 14.16 -0.84 2.99
C ALA A 26 15.16 -1.75 3.71
N TYR A 27 15.15 -1.77 5.05
CA TYR A 27 15.97 -2.70 5.84
C TYR A 27 15.56 -4.15 5.63
N GLU A 28 14.26 -4.46 5.58
CA GLU A 28 13.75 -5.80 5.24
C GLU A 28 14.27 -6.24 3.85
N THR A 29 14.23 -5.36 2.85
CA THR A 29 14.74 -5.63 1.51
C THR A 29 16.24 -5.89 1.52
N ARG A 30 17.02 -5.06 2.23
CA ARG A 30 18.47 -5.22 2.40
C ARG A 30 18.83 -6.54 3.04
N GLU A 31 18.16 -6.93 4.11
CA GLU A 31 18.39 -8.18 4.82
C GLU A 31 18.11 -9.40 3.93
N ARG A 32 17.00 -9.38 3.18
CA ARG A 32 16.64 -10.46 2.24
C ARG A 32 17.68 -10.61 1.15
N LEU A 33 18.18 -9.52 0.56
CA LEU A 33 19.26 -9.55 -0.42
C LEU A 33 20.57 -10.05 0.20
N SER A 34 20.92 -9.58 1.38
CA SER A 34 22.10 -10.03 2.13
C SER A 34 22.08 -11.56 2.35
N ILE A 35 20.96 -12.09 2.79
CA ILE A 35 20.77 -13.53 3.03
C ILE A 35 20.82 -14.32 1.71
N ALA A 36 20.09 -13.86 0.68
CA ALA A 36 20.00 -14.56 -0.59
C ALA A 36 21.36 -14.74 -1.29
N PHE A 37 22.27 -13.78 -1.13
CA PHE A 37 23.58 -13.79 -1.77
C PHE A 37 24.76 -14.07 -0.81
N GLY A 38 24.50 -14.25 0.49
CA GLY A 38 25.55 -14.43 1.49
C GLY A 38 26.48 -13.22 1.62
N LEU A 39 25.97 -11.99 1.41
CA LEU A 39 26.73 -10.75 1.42
C LEU A 39 26.60 -10.03 2.76
N SER A 40 27.64 -9.25 3.11
CA SER A 40 27.57 -8.32 4.25
C SER A 40 26.48 -7.25 4.02
N LEU A 41 25.84 -6.80 5.08
CA LEU A 41 24.89 -5.68 5.03
C LEU A 41 25.54 -4.41 4.47
N ASP A 42 26.85 -4.21 4.67
CA ASP A 42 27.61 -3.08 4.14
C ASP A 42 27.73 -3.10 2.60
N SER A 43 27.37 -4.21 1.94
CA SER A 43 27.25 -4.29 0.49
C SER A 43 25.99 -3.61 -0.05
N PHE A 44 25.16 -3.05 0.82
CA PHE A 44 23.89 -2.39 0.50
C PHE A 44 23.76 -1.08 1.26
N GLU A 45 23.67 0.03 0.54
CA GLU A 45 23.53 1.37 1.12
C GLU A 45 22.06 1.81 1.11
N ILE A 46 21.53 2.26 2.25
CA ILE A 46 20.19 2.88 2.31
C ILE A 46 20.31 4.37 2.03
N VAL A 47 19.68 4.82 0.94
CA VAL A 47 19.65 6.23 0.52
C VAL A 47 18.29 6.83 0.81
N VAL A 48 18.26 7.75 1.77
CA VAL A 48 17.01 8.44 2.16
C VAL A 48 16.72 9.62 1.25
N ILE A 49 15.58 9.58 0.57
CA ILE A 49 15.13 10.62 -0.35
C ILE A 49 13.90 11.33 0.25
N LYS A 50 13.98 12.66 0.35
CA LYS A 50 12.86 13.49 0.83
C LYS A 50 11.94 13.83 -0.32
N THR A 51 10.70 13.33 -0.26
CA THR A 51 9.67 13.58 -1.28
C THR A 51 8.86 14.83 -1.00
N THR A 52 8.19 15.36 -2.03
CA THR A 52 7.26 16.49 -1.89
C THR A 52 6.12 16.15 -0.93
N GLY A 53 5.60 14.93 -0.96
CA GLY A 53 4.55 14.47 -0.03
C GLY A 53 4.99 14.43 1.44
N ASP A 54 6.30 14.30 1.70
CA ASP A 54 6.86 14.36 3.06
C ASP A 54 7.01 15.80 3.59
N LYS A 55 7.15 16.77 2.69
CA LYS A 55 7.36 18.20 3.02
C LYS A 55 6.05 18.92 3.31
N VAL A 56 4.95 18.55 2.65
CA VAL A 56 3.68 19.27 2.74
C VAL A 56 2.72 18.51 3.66
N LEU A 57 2.61 18.98 4.90
CA LEU A 57 1.76 18.37 5.94
C LEU A 57 0.51 19.20 6.27
N ASP A 58 0.40 20.42 5.74
CA ASP A 58 -0.59 21.44 6.11
C ASP A 58 -1.85 21.47 5.22
N ARG A 59 -1.85 20.75 4.08
CA ARG A 59 -2.97 20.72 3.12
C ARG A 59 -3.36 19.29 2.73
N PRO A 60 -4.63 19.06 2.31
CA PRO A 60 -5.05 17.80 1.70
C PRO A 60 -4.20 17.44 0.48
N LEU A 61 -3.87 16.15 0.29
CA LEU A 61 -3.07 15.70 -0.88
C LEU A 61 -3.70 16.13 -2.21
N LYS A 62 -5.03 16.11 -2.30
CA LYS A 62 -5.80 16.54 -3.47
C LYS A 62 -5.52 17.99 -3.91
N GLU A 63 -5.18 18.88 -2.97
CA GLU A 63 -4.86 20.29 -3.25
C GLU A 63 -3.42 20.51 -3.69
N ILE A 64 -2.52 19.55 -3.40
CA ILE A 64 -1.09 19.65 -3.78
C ILE A 64 -0.92 19.27 -5.25
N GLY A 65 -1.86 18.48 -5.79
CA GLY A 65 -1.99 18.09 -7.20
C GLY A 65 -0.92 17.12 -7.68
N GLY A 66 -1.36 16.08 -8.38
CA GLY A 66 -0.51 15.21 -9.18
C GLY A 66 -0.31 13.78 -8.64
N LYS A 67 -0.35 12.83 -9.55
CA LYS A 67 0.09 11.44 -9.33
C LYS A 67 1.58 11.48 -8.95
N GLY A 68 2.02 10.69 -8.00
CA GLY A 68 3.46 10.54 -7.67
C GLY A 68 4.03 11.46 -6.59
N LEU A 69 3.21 12.04 -5.70
CA LEU A 69 3.67 12.92 -4.60
C LEU A 69 4.73 12.26 -3.68
N PHE A 70 4.77 10.95 -3.61
CA PHE A 70 5.68 10.18 -2.77
C PHE A 70 6.73 9.39 -3.57
N THR A 71 6.67 9.44 -4.91
CA THR A 71 7.52 8.60 -5.78
C THR A 71 8.41 9.40 -6.70
N LYS A 72 7.98 10.59 -7.17
CA LYS A 72 8.65 11.37 -8.21
C LYS A 72 10.15 11.57 -7.97
N GLU A 73 10.56 12.04 -6.80
CA GLU A 73 11.96 12.29 -6.48
C GLU A 73 12.78 10.99 -6.39
N ILE A 74 12.13 9.88 -6.05
CA ILE A 74 12.74 8.56 -6.00
C ILE A 74 12.92 8.01 -7.42
N GLU A 75 11.89 8.14 -8.26
CA GLU A 75 11.92 7.77 -9.67
C GLU A 75 12.97 8.58 -10.44
N GLU A 76 13.08 9.89 -10.19
CA GLU A 76 14.15 10.73 -10.71
C GLU A 76 15.54 10.24 -10.29
N ALA A 77 15.71 9.82 -9.04
CA ALA A 77 16.96 9.29 -8.53
C ALA A 77 17.33 7.94 -9.17
N LEU A 78 16.35 7.09 -9.49
CA LEU A 78 16.55 5.85 -10.28
C LEU A 78 17.02 6.19 -11.71
N LEU A 79 16.34 7.11 -12.39
CA LEU A 79 16.66 7.50 -13.78
C LEU A 79 18.02 8.19 -13.88
N GLN A 80 18.42 8.96 -12.85
CA GLN A 80 19.73 9.61 -12.76
C GLN A 80 20.84 8.67 -12.24
N GLU A 81 20.54 7.39 -12.02
CA GLU A 81 21.48 6.40 -11.50
C GLU A 81 22.12 6.76 -10.14
N SER A 82 21.49 7.63 -9.36
CA SER A 82 21.94 7.95 -8.00
C SER A 82 21.54 6.88 -6.97
N ILE A 83 20.54 6.06 -7.29
CA ILE A 83 20.17 4.82 -6.61
C ILE A 83 20.01 3.68 -7.62
N ASP A 84 20.04 2.44 -7.15
CA ASP A 84 19.98 1.26 -8.02
C ASP A 84 18.61 0.58 -7.97
N ILE A 85 17.96 0.60 -6.81
CA ILE A 85 16.58 0.15 -6.57
C ILE A 85 15.86 1.12 -5.66
N ALA A 86 14.52 1.10 -5.72
CA ALA A 86 13.67 1.87 -4.82
C ALA A 86 12.64 0.96 -4.14
N VAL A 87 12.42 1.16 -2.83
CA VAL A 87 11.52 0.34 -2.02
C VAL A 87 10.28 1.13 -1.64
N HIS A 88 9.10 0.55 -1.93
CA HIS A 88 7.82 1.21 -1.78
C HIS A 88 6.77 0.36 -1.05
N SER A 89 5.88 1.02 -0.32
CA SER A 89 4.58 0.45 0.05
C SER A 89 3.70 0.41 -1.19
N MET A 90 3.29 -0.77 -1.64
CA MET A 90 2.58 -0.93 -2.92
C MET A 90 1.25 -0.20 -3.01
N LYS A 91 0.55 -0.04 -1.89
CA LYS A 91 -0.73 0.70 -1.86
C LYS A 91 -0.59 2.20 -2.17
N ASP A 92 0.63 2.75 -2.06
CA ASP A 92 0.94 4.16 -2.31
C ASP A 92 1.50 4.38 -3.73
N MET A 93 1.74 3.28 -4.49
CA MET A 93 2.31 3.32 -5.83
C MET A 93 1.26 3.54 -6.91
N PRO A 94 1.49 4.47 -7.85
CA PRO A 94 0.69 4.55 -9.07
C PRO A 94 0.71 3.22 -9.82
N VAL A 95 -0.33 2.96 -10.61
CA VAL A 95 -0.37 1.73 -11.40
C VAL A 95 0.66 1.78 -12.53
N GLN A 96 0.78 2.93 -13.19
CA GLN A 96 1.76 3.15 -14.25
C GLN A 96 3.03 3.76 -13.69
N GLN A 97 4.18 3.22 -14.07
CA GLN A 97 5.50 3.78 -13.77
C GLN A 97 5.98 4.67 -14.94
N PRO A 98 6.89 5.62 -14.68
CA PRO A 98 7.53 6.41 -15.73
C PRO A 98 8.31 5.54 -16.73
N ASP A 99 8.43 6.00 -17.96
CA ASP A 99 9.21 5.34 -19.00
C ASP A 99 10.65 5.07 -18.54
N GLY A 100 11.10 3.82 -18.73
CA GLY A 100 12.41 3.33 -18.32
C GLY A 100 12.49 2.77 -16.91
N LEU A 101 11.41 2.82 -16.14
CA LEU A 101 11.28 2.19 -14.83
C LEU A 101 10.27 1.04 -14.87
N ILE A 102 10.49 0.05 -14.02
CA ILE A 102 9.59 -1.10 -13.87
C ILE A 102 9.49 -1.50 -12.39
N LEU A 103 8.30 -1.90 -11.99
CA LEU A 103 7.98 -2.41 -10.66
C LEU A 103 7.41 -3.83 -10.80
N ASP A 104 8.31 -4.80 -10.81
CA ASP A 104 8.03 -6.22 -11.08
C ASP A 104 8.49 -7.16 -9.96
N THR A 105 9.08 -6.63 -8.91
CA THR A 105 9.55 -7.41 -7.77
C THR A 105 8.76 -7.08 -6.52
N PHE A 106 8.23 -8.13 -5.87
CA PHE A 106 7.42 -8.01 -4.66
C PHE A 106 7.95 -8.94 -3.58
N LEU A 107 8.05 -8.46 -2.35
CA LEU A 107 8.36 -9.30 -1.21
C LEU A 107 7.14 -10.11 -0.75
N PRO A 108 7.30 -11.17 0.05
CA PRO A 108 6.18 -11.87 0.69
C PRO A 108 5.24 -10.89 1.37
N ARG A 109 3.94 -11.01 1.10
CA ARG A 109 2.93 -10.08 1.58
C ARG A 109 2.69 -10.27 3.07
N GLU A 110 2.68 -9.17 3.81
CA GLU A 110 2.31 -9.09 5.21
C GLU A 110 0.77 -9.00 5.35
N ASP A 111 0.26 -9.06 6.59
CA ASP A 111 -1.17 -9.01 6.91
C ASP A 111 -1.87 -7.83 6.21
N VAL A 112 -2.91 -8.17 5.45
CA VAL A 112 -3.64 -7.20 4.60
C VAL A 112 -4.65 -6.38 5.39
N ARG A 113 -4.98 -6.78 6.63
CA ARG A 113 -6.06 -6.19 7.42
C ARG A 113 -5.75 -4.78 7.89
N ASP A 114 -6.82 -4.06 8.17
CA ASP A 114 -6.75 -2.84 8.97
C ASP A 114 -6.78 -3.18 10.46
N ALA A 115 -6.03 -2.43 11.25
CA ALA A 115 -6.05 -2.48 12.71
C ALA A 115 -6.97 -1.36 13.23
N PHE A 116 -7.94 -1.71 14.05
CA PHE A 116 -8.63 -0.77 14.91
C PHE A 116 -7.72 -0.40 16.07
N VAL A 117 -7.53 0.90 16.30
CA VAL A 117 -6.69 1.42 17.37
C VAL A 117 -7.50 2.44 18.17
N SER A 118 -7.69 2.18 19.46
CA SER A 118 -8.38 3.05 20.41
C SER A 118 -7.77 2.92 21.79
N ARG A 119 -7.85 3.99 22.58
CA ARG A 119 -7.47 3.98 23.99
C ARG A 119 -8.63 3.66 24.93
N ILE A 120 -9.86 3.72 24.41
CA ILE A 120 -11.08 3.67 25.24
C ILE A 120 -12.08 2.60 24.76
N HIS A 121 -12.07 2.23 23.47
CA HIS A 121 -12.98 1.23 22.91
C HIS A 121 -12.24 -0.05 22.56
N LYS A 122 -12.86 -1.21 22.70
CA LYS A 122 -12.24 -2.53 22.47
C LYS A 122 -12.42 -3.02 21.02
N SER A 123 -13.44 -2.55 20.32
CA SER A 123 -13.74 -2.93 18.95
C SER A 123 -14.49 -1.83 18.21
N LEU A 124 -14.63 -1.97 16.90
CA LEU A 124 -15.43 -1.06 16.07
C LEU A 124 -16.92 -1.07 16.48
N ALA A 125 -17.42 -2.23 16.92
CA ALA A 125 -18.79 -2.38 17.37
C ALA A 125 -19.08 -1.63 18.68
N ASP A 126 -18.07 -1.41 19.52
CA ASP A 126 -18.21 -0.73 20.82
C ASP A 126 -18.22 0.81 20.68
N ILE A 127 -17.99 1.36 19.50
CA ILE A 127 -17.97 2.81 19.29
C ILE A 127 -19.40 3.37 19.45
N PRO A 128 -19.60 4.34 20.36
CA PRO A 128 -20.93 4.93 20.57
C PRO A 128 -21.41 5.73 19.37
N GLN A 129 -22.70 6.01 19.34
CA GLN A 129 -23.30 6.86 18.32
C GLN A 129 -22.71 8.27 18.37
N GLY A 130 -22.36 8.83 17.20
CA GLY A 130 -21.82 10.18 17.08
C GLY A 130 -20.35 10.33 17.48
N ALA A 131 -19.65 9.23 17.78
CA ALA A 131 -18.23 9.24 18.14
C ALA A 131 -17.33 9.79 17.01
N THR A 132 -16.19 10.32 17.41
CA THR A 132 -15.21 10.90 16.48
C THR A 132 -14.17 9.86 16.06
N VAL A 133 -14.04 9.64 14.76
CA VAL A 133 -13.11 8.68 14.16
C VAL A 133 -12.09 9.40 13.32
N GLY A 134 -10.81 9.12 13.57
CA GLY A 134 -9.69 9.73 12.86
C GLY A 134 -9.26 8.93 11.63
N THR A 135 -9.51 9.42 10.42
CA THR A 135 -8.96 8.84 9.18
C THR A 135 -8.90 9.86 8.06
N SER A 136 -7.82 9.81 7.28
CA SER A 136 -7.67 10.55 6.01
C SER A 136 -7.76 9.62 4.80
N SER A 137 -8.02 8.33 5.00
CA SER A 137 -8.24 7.38 3.92
C SER A 137 -9.68 7.48 3.44
N LEU A 138 -9.89 7.86 2.18
CA LEU A 138 -11.22 7.94 1.58
C LEU A 138 -11.91 6.57 1.57
N ARG A 139 -11.17 5.49 1.31
CA ARG A 139 -11.68 4.12 1.40
C ARG A 139 -12.25 3.81 2.79
N ARG A 140 -11.43 4.01 3.85
CA ARG A 140 -11.87 3.74 5.23
C ARG A 140 -13.06 4.61 5.62
N LYS A 141 -13.00 5.91 5.27
CA LYS A 141 -14.11 6.83 5.50
C LYS A 141 -15.39 6.31 4.84
N ALA A 142 -15.35 6.01 3.55
CA ALA A 142 -16.51 5.58 2.78
C ALA A 142 -17.12 4.28 3.34
N GLN A 143 -16.29 3.26 3.61
CA GLN A 143 -16.73 1.99 4.21
C GLN A 143 -17.32 2.16 5.62
N LEU A 144 -16.76 3.07 6.42
CA LEU A 144 -17.33 3.39 7.73
C LEU A 144 -18.68 4.10 7.59
N MET A 145 -18.74 5.16 6.78
CA MET A 145 -19.94 5.97 6.59
C MET A 145 -21.09 5.18 5.99
N SER A 146 -20.83 4.19 5.14
CA SER A 146 -21.87 3.31 4.59
C SER A 146 -22.55 2.44 5.65
N LYS A 147 -21.84 2.07 6.72
CA LYS A 147 -22.34 1.23 7.82
C LYS A 147 -22.74 2.03 9.06
N ARG A 148 -22.07 3.15 9.30
CA ARG A 148 -22.19 4.00 10.49
C ARG A 148 -22.20 5.48 10.09
N PRO A 149 -23.27 5.94 9.40
CA PRO A 149 -23.40 7.35 8.98
C PRO A 149 -23.51 8.34 10.15
N ASP A 150 -23.70 7.84 11.35
CA ASP A 150 -23.74 8.61 12.59
C ASP A 150 -22.36 9.10 13.06
N LEU A 151 -21.26 8.48 12.60
CA LEU A 151 -19.89 8.79 13.06
C LEU A 151 -19.38 10.12 12.51
N LYS A 152 -18.58 10.81 13.30
CA LYS A 152 -17.89 12.04 12.90
C LYS A 152 -16.48 11.72 12.43
N ILE A 153 -16.24 11.89 11.13
CA ILE A 153 -14.91 11.63 10.56
C ILE A 153 -14.06 12.90 10.59
N VAL A 154 -12.87 12.81 11.17
CA VAL A 154 -11.91 13.91 11.22
C VAL A 154 -10.61 13.54 10.50
N GLU A 155 -9.96 14.55 9.90
CA GLU A 155 -8.66 14.39 9.24
C GLU A 155 -7.57 13.90 10.20
N PHE A 156 -6.92 12.78 9.82
CA PHE A 156 -5.95 12.10 10.67
C PHE A 156 -4.66 11.74 9.91
N ARG A 157 -3.97 12.78 9.41
CA ARG A 157 -2.74 12.66 8.62
C ARG A 157 -1.50 12.53 9.50
N GLY A 158 -0.43 12.04 8.87
CA GLY A 158 0.88 11.83 9.47
C GLY A 158 1.31 10.36 9.40
N ASN A 159 2.52 10.09 9.85
CA ASN A 159 3.02 8.73 10.05
C ASN A 159 2.34 8.06 11.26
N VAL A 160 2.68 6.81 11.55
CA VAL A 160 2.09 6.04 12.66
C VAL A 160 2.21 6.81 13.97
N GLN A 161 3.41 7.29 14.31
CA GLN A 161 3.70 7.98 15.56
C GLN A 161 2.87 9.28 15.70
N THR A 162 2.77 10.06 14.63
CA THR A 162 1.94 11.29 14.61
C THR A 162 0.47 10.98 14.85
N ARG A 163 -0.06 9.90 14.25
CA ARG A 163 -1.47 9.51 14.43
C ARG A 163 -1.73 9.01 15.84
N LEU A 164 -0.82 8.24 16.42
CA LEU A 164 -0.92 7.80 17.81
C LEU A 164 -0.93 8.99 18.77
N LYS A 165 -0.02 9.95 18.55
CA LYS A 165 -0.01 11.18 19.35
C LYS A 165 -1.34 11.92 19.27
N LYS A 166 -1.93 12.08 18.07
CA LYS A 166 -3.25 12.72 17.92
C LYS A 166 -4.35 11.96 18.67
N LEU A 167 -4.26 10.62 18.73
CA LEU A 167 -5.18 9.80 19.50
C LEU A 167 -5.00 10.05 21.00
N ASP A 168 -3.76 10.09 21.48
CA ASP A 168 -3.42 10.40 22.89
C ASP A 168 -3.82 11.83 23.27
N ASP A 169 -3.73 12.78 22.33
CA ASP A 169 -4.19 14.18 22.51
C ASP A 169 -5.74 14.31 22.44
N GLY A 170 -6.49 13.23 22.24
CA GLY A 170 -7.96 13.21 22.23
C GLY A 170 -8.61 13.84 20.98
N VAL A 171 -7.86 13.96 19.87
CA VAL A 171 -8.39 14.47 18.58
C VAL A 171 -9.47 13.56 18.01
N ALA A 172 -9.37 12.26 18.27
CA ALA A 172 -10.35 11.23 17.90
C ALA A 172 -10.38 10.12 18.95
N GLU A 173 -11.50 9.42 19.06
CA GLU A 173 -11.67 8.30 19.97
C GLU A 173 -11.03 7.01 19.47
N CYS A 174 -10.89 6.88 18.15
CA CYS A 174 -10.21 5.76 17.50
C CYS A 174 -9.66 6.16 16.14
N THR A 175 -8.78 5.33 15.61
CA THR A 175 -8.23 5.43 14.25
C THR A 175 -7.99 4.05 13.66
N PHE A 176 -7.61 4.01 12.37
CA PHE A 176 -7.28 2.80 11.66
C PHE A 176 -5.87 2.89 11.08
N LEU A 177 -5.09 1.83 11.29
CA LEU A 177 -3.76 1.66 10.74
C LEU A 177 -3.69 0.33 9.98
N ALA A 178 -2.76 0.16 9.04
CA ALA A 178 -2.54 -1.13 8.42
C ALA A 178 -1.76 -2.04 9.40
N VAL A 179 -2.24 -3.25 9.65
CA VAL A 179 -1.56 -4.24 10.51
C VAL A 179 -0.12 -4.45 10.04
N ALA A 180 0.08 -4.64 8.73
CA ALA A 180 1.41 -4.76 8.14
C ALA A 180 2.39 -3.64 8.52
N GLY A 181 1.90 -2.40 8.64
CA GLY A 181 2.72 -1.27 9.04
C GLY A 181 3.12 -1.34 10.50
N LEU A 182 2.24 -1.82 11.37
CA LEU A 182 2.50 -1.99 12.79
C LEU A 182 3.45 -3.17 13.04
N ASN A 183 3.25 -4.31 12.38
CA ASN A 183 4.13 -5.46 12.47
C ASN A 183 5.57 -5.10 12.08
N ARG A 184 5.76 -4.39 10.95
CA ARG A 184 7.10 -3.95 10.51
C ARG A 184 7.78 -2.95 11.44
N LEU A 185 7.01 -2.26 12.25
CA LEU A 185 7.52 -1.33 13.26
C LEU A 185 7.67 -1.97 14.65
N ASN A 186 7.37 -3.26 14.82
CA ASN A 186 7.29 -3.97 16.10
C ASN A 186 6.38 -3.24 17.10
N MET A 187 5.17 -2.87 16.61
CA MET A 187 4.15 -2.11 17.35
C MET A 187 2.81 -2.86 17.38
N GLU A 188 2.82 -4.18 17.40
CA GLU A 188 1.63 -5.04 17.43
C GLU A 188 0.81 -4.82 18.70
N ASP A 189 1.46 -4.43 19.77
CA ASP A 189 0.87 -4.16 21.09
C ASP A 189 -0.13 -3.00 21.09
N ILE A 190 -0.06 -2.09 20.09
CA ILE A 190 -1.03 -0.99 19.93
C ILE A 190 -2.29 -1.40 19.18
N ILE A 191 -2.33 -2.56 18.57
CA ILE A 191 -3.52 -3.08 17.88
C ILE A 191 -4.57 -3.44 18.93
N THR A 192 -5.65 -2.66 18.97
CA THR A 192 -6.77 -2.99 19.86
C THR A 192 -7.53 -4.21 19.34
N ALA A 193 -7.82 -4.23 18.04
CA ALA A 193 -8.39 -5.38 17.35
C ALA A 193 -8.02 -5.33 15.85
N PRO A 194 -7.60 -6.43 15.22
CA PRO A 194 -7.53 -6.52 13.77
C PRO A 194 -8.96 -6.61 13.21
N ILE A 195 -9.24 -5.86 12.14
CA ILE A 195 -10.56 -5.84 11.50
C ILE A 195 -10.60 -6.94 10.43
N SER A 196 -11.65 -7.75 10.44
CA SER A 196 -11.86 -8.75 9.39
C SER A 196 -11.97 -8.11 8.02
N THR A 197 -11.42 -8.77 6.99
CA THR A 197 -11.55 -8.31 5.59
C THR A 197 -13.00 -8.34 5.08
N ASP A 198 -13.90 -9.04 5.76
CA ASP A 198 -15.34 -9.00 5.49
C ASP A 198 -16.02 -7.79 6.12
N GLU A 199 -15.45 -7.28 7.21
CA GLU A 199 -15.94 -6.05 7.86
C GLU A 199 -15.39 -4.79 7.18
N MET A 200 -14.11 -4.80 6.79
CA MET A 200 -13.46 -3.69 6.08
C MET A 200 -12.50 -4.25 5.03
N LEU A 201 -12.89 -4.18 3.76
CA LEU A 201 -12.05 -4.64 2.66
C LEU A 201 -10.80 -3.72 2.53
N PRO A 202 -9.58 -4.28 2.48
CA PRO A 202 -8.35 -3.49 2.49
C PRO A 202 -8.17 -2.64 1.23
N ALA A 203 -7.23 -1.71 1.29
CA ALA A 203 -6.76 -1.01 0.08
C ALA A 203 -6.08 -2.01 -0.86
N VAL A 204 -6.21 -1.78 -2.16
CA VAL A 204 -5.44 -2.50 -3.18
C VAL A 204 -3.96 -2.51 -2.81
N ALA A 205 -3.35 -3.68 -2.86
CA ALA A 205 -1.95 -3.94 -2.54
C ALA A 205 -1.53 -3.62 -1.09
N GLN A 206 -2.47 -3.49 -0.14
CA GLN A 206 -2.12 -3.31 1.27
C GLN A 206 -1.30 -4.50 1.79
N GLY A 207 -0.27 -4.23 2.58
CA GLY A 207 0.64 -5.23 3.14
C GLY A 207 1.83 -5.58 2.25
N ALA A 208 1.80 -5.26 0.96
CA ALA A 208 2.87 -5.59 0.03
C ALA A 208 3.97 -4.50 -0.04
N ILE A 209 5.22 -4.95 -0.16
CA ILE A 209 6.38 -4.16 -0.53
C ILE A 209 6.69 -4.45 -1.99
N GLY A 210 6.85 -3.40 -2.79
CA GLY A 210 7.35 -3.48 -4.15
C GLY A 210 8.72 -2.84 -4.29
N ILE A 211 9.50 -3.37 -5.20
CA ILE A 211 10.83 -2.87 -5.51
C ILE A 211 10.85 -2.44 -6.97
N GLU A 212 11.11 -1.15 -7.16
CA GLU A 212 11.21 -0.52 -8.47
C GLU A 212 12.67 -0.43 -8.90
N ARG A 213 12.90 -0.61 -10.18
CA ARG A 213 14.24 -0.60 -10.80
C ARG A 213 14.19 0.02 -12.19
N ARG A 214 15.35 0.33 -12.74
CA ARG A 214 15.46 0.61 -14.18
C ARG A 214 15.15 -0.64 -14.99
N GLU A 215 14.32 -0.51 -16.01
CA GLU A 215 13.88 -1.62 -16.86
C GLU A 215 15.04 -2.39 -17.49
N LYS A 216 16.06 -1.67 -17.98
CA LYS A 216 17.22 -2.24 -18.68
C LYS A 216 18.32 -2.77 -17.76
N ASP A 217 18.20 -2.63 -16.45
CA ASP A 217 19.20 -3.09 -15.49
C ASP A 217 19.03 -4.58 -15.20
N ILE A 218 19.55 -5.41 -16.11
CA ILE A 218 19.46 -6.88 -16.03
C ILE A 218 20.19 -7.42 -14.79
N LYS A 219 21.28 -6.79 -14.37
CA LYS A 219 22.02 -7.20 -13.17
C LYS A 219 21.13 -7.07 -11.92
N VAL A 220 20.52 -5.94 -11.74
CA VAL A 220 19.58 -5.69 -10.63
C VAL A 220 18.38 -6.62 -10.74
N ALA A 221 17.79 -6.79 -11.94
CA ALA A 221 16.68 -7.71 -12.16
C ALA A 221 17.02 -9.13 -11.65
N THR A 222 18.19 -9.68 -12.03
CA THR A 222 18.64 -11.01 -11.59
C THR A 222 18.81 -11.09 -10.08
N MET A 223 19.28 -10.03 -9.43
CA MET A 223 19.41 -10.00 -7.97
C MET A 223 18.02 -9.98 -7.29
N LEU A 224 17.10 -9.20 -7.81
CA LEU A 224 15.77 -9.05 -7.24
C LEU A 224 14.92 -10.32 -7.39
N GLU A 225 15.15 -11.11 -8.44
CA GLU A 225 14.48 -12.40 -8.64
C GLU A 225 14.69 -13.36 -7.45
N ALA A 226 15.86 -13.32 -6.80
CA ALA A 226 16.17 -14.15 -5.64
C ALA A 226 15.32 -13.84 -4.39
N ILE A 227 14.69 -12.67 -4.32
CA ILE A 227 13.83 -12.25 -3.19
C ILE A 227 12.37 -12.02 -3.61
N HIS A 228 12.06 -12.23 -4.90
CA HIS A 228 10.71 -12.07 -5.42
C HIS A 228 9.76 -13.15 -4.91
N SER A 229 8.57 -12.74 -4.48
CA SER A 229 7.45 -13.62 -4.17
C SER A 229 6.48 -13.69 -5.34
N SER A 230 6.53 -14.76 -6.11
CA SER A 230 5.59 -15.01 -7.22
C SER A 230 4.14 -15.08 -6.75
N THR A 231 3.91 -15.60 -5.54
CA THR A 231 2.60 -15.58 -4.87
C THR A 231 2.08 -14.17 -4.70
N THR A 232 2.87 -13.27 -4.13
CA THR A 232 2.49 -11.86 -3.97
C THR A 232 2.28 -11.20 -5.33
N GLY A 233 3.19 -11.42 -6.28
CA GLY A 233 3.08 -10.86 -7.64
C GLY A 233 1.77 -11.24 -8.33
N LEU A 234 1.38 -12.51 -8.24
CA LEU A 234 0.13 -13.00 -8.81
C LEU A 234 -1.11 -12.36 -8.17
N LEU A 235 -1.17 -12.26 -6.85
CA LEU A 235 -2.28 -11.60 -6.17
C LEU A 235 -2.36 -10.11 -6.53
N LEU A 236 -1.21 -9.44 -6.59
CA LEU A 236 -1.15 -8.03 -6.95
C LEU A 236 -1.49 -7.77 -8.43
N SER A 237 -1.29 -8.73 -9.33
CA SER A 237 -1.69 -8.56 -10.73
C SER A 237 -3.21 -8.37 -10.86
N ALA A 238 -4.02 -9.12 -10.11
CA ALA A 238 -5.48 -8.93 -10.06
C ALA A 238 -5.86 -7.58 -9.46
N GLU A 239 -5.29 -7.26 -8.29
CA GLU A 239 -5.63 -6.04 -7.56
C GLU A 239 -5.22 -4.77 -8.32
N ARG A 240 -4.03 -4.75 -8.92
CA ARG A 240 -3.55 -3.59 -9.68
C ARG A 240 -4.27 -3.43 -11.01
N ALA A 241 -4.62 -4.52 -11.69
CA ALA A 241 -5.45 -4.48 -12.91
C ALA A 241 -6.85 -3.90 -12.61
N PHE A 242 -7.43 -4.24 -11.46
CA PHE A 242 -8.68 -3.65 -10.99
C PHE A 242 -8.55 -2.13 -10.77
N LEU A 243 -7.51 -1.70 -10.05
CA LEU A 243 -7.25 -0.28 -9.79
C LEU A 243 -7.00 0.50 -11.09
N GLU A 244 -6.25 -0.07 -12.02
CA GLU A 244 -5.95 0.52 -13.34
C GLU A 244 -7.19 0.72 -14.18
N ALA A 245 -8.02 -0.31 -14.30
CA ALA A 245 -9.25 -0.26 -15.09
C ALA A 245 -10.28 0.74 -14.51
N LEU A 246 -10.18 1.08 -13.23
CA LEU A 246 -10.97 2.12 -12.57
C LEU A 246 -10.36 3.53 -12.71
N ASP A 247 -9.19 3.69 -13.32
CA ASP A 247 -8.36 4.92 -13.25
C ASP A 247 -8.18 5.43 -11.81
N GLY A 248 -8.11 4.48 -10.88
CA GLY A 248 -8.12 4.73 -9.45
C GLY A 248 -6.75 5.09 -8.89
N SER A 249 -6.75 5.71 -7.72
CA SER A 249 -5.56 6.08 -6.97
C SER A 249 -5.78 5.95 -5.46
N CYS A 250 -4.78 6.29 -4.66
CA CYS A 250 -4.95 6.40 -3.20
C CYS A 250 -5.94 7.49 -2.76
N GLU A 251 -6.38 8.34 -3.69
CA GLU A 251 -7.38 9.39 -3.50
C GLU A 251 -8.79 8.97 -3.94
N THR A 252 -8.98 7.71 -4.34
CA THR A 252 -10.27 7.16 -4.75
C THR A 252 -10.74 6.15 -3.70
N PRO A 253 -12.03 6.14 -3.30
CA PRO A 253 -12.56 5.19 -2.33
C PRO A 253 -12.77 3.81 -2.96
N ILE A 254 -11.67 3.13 -3.22
CA ILE A 254 -11.59 1.80 -3.82
C ILE A 254 -11.00 0.83 -2.80
N ALA A 255 -11.56 -0.36 -2.70
CA ALA A 255 -11.02 -1.48 -1.95
C ALA A 255 -10.89 -2.70 -2.86
N GLY A 256 -9.88 -3.53 -2.63
CA GLY A 256 -9.69 -4.75 -3.42
C GLY A 256 -8.75 -5.71 -2.73
N LEU A 257 -9.09 -7.00 -2.81
CA LEU A 257 -8.29 -8.06 -2.21
C LEU A 257 -8.35 -9.33 -3.05
N ALA A 258 -7.19 -9.79 -3.47
CA ALA A 258 -6.97 -11.11 -4.04
C ALA A 258 -6.40 -12.05 -2.97
N GLU A 259 -6.96 -13.24 -2.87
CA GLU A 259 -6.56 -14.29 -1.92
C GLU A 259 -6.61 -15.64 -2.61
N PHE A 260 -5.77 -16.59 -2.19
CA PHE A 260 -5.97 -17.97 -2.62
C PHE A 260 -7.12 -18.64 -1.88
N LYS A 261 -7.97 -19.31 -2.62
CA LYS A 261 -9.03 -20.19 -2.14
C LYS A 261 -8.79 -21.57 -2.74
N ASN A 262 -8.10 -22.43 -2.01
CA ASN A 262 -7.55 -23.68 -2.52
C ASN A 262 -6.60 -23.41 -3.70
N GLU A 263 -6.83 -24.08 -4.85
CA GLU A 263 -6.05 -23.92 -6.07
C GLU A 263 -6.42 -22.66 -6.89
N ASN A 264 -7.54 -22.00 -6.56
CA ASN A 264 -8.08 -20.86 -7.29
C ASN A 264 -7.73 -19.54 -6.60
N LEU A 265 -7.92 -18.45 -7.34
CA LEU A 265 -7.83 -17.09 -6.86
C LEU A 265 -9.23 -16.55 -6.61
N ARG A 266 -9.49 -16.09 -5.38
CA ARG A 266 -10.66 -15.32 -5.01
C ARG A 266 -10.31 -13.85 -5.09
N PHE A 267 -11.06 -13.07 -5.87
CA PHE A 267 -10.92 -11.62 -5.92
C PHE A 267 -12.20 -10.95 -5.45
N ARG A 268 -12.05 -9.99 -4.54
CA ARG A 268 -13.12 -9.11 -4.05
C ARG A 268 -12.78 -7.68 -4.42
N GLY A 269 -13.73 -6.98 -5.05
CA GLY A 269 -13.60 -5.57 -5.42
C GLY A 269 -14.75 -4.75 -4.84
N GLU A 270 -14.46 -3.51 -4.46
CA GLU A 270 -15.46 -2.57 -3.93
C GLU A 270 -15.14 -1.15 -4.36
N ILE A 271 -16.14 -0.43 -4.85
CA ILE A 271 -16.11 1.00 -5.15
C ILE A 271 -17.21 1.72 -4.36
N LEU A 272 -16.90 2.92 -3.85
CA LEU A 272 -17.80 3.64 -2.96
C LEU A 272 -17.86 5.13 -3.32
N LYS A 273 -18.98 5.78 -3.02
CA LYS A 273 -19.01 7.24 -2.89
C LYS A 273 -18.27 7.65 -1.62
N THR A 274 -17.59 8.79 -1.67
CA THR A 274 -16.74 9.28 -0.56
C THR A 274 -17.52 9.50 0.76
N ASP A 275 -18.81 9.73 0.67
CA ASP A 275 -19.72 9.88 1.82
C ASP A 275 -20.37 8.56 2.27
N GLY A 276 -20.07 7.45 1.59
CA GLY A 276 -20.62 6.13 1.87
C GLY A 276 -22.06 5.90 1.42
N SER A 277 -22.66 6.85 0.69
CA SER A 277 -24.07 6.77 0.27
C SER A 277 -24.36 5.67 -0.74
N GLU A 278 -23.35 5.33 -1.57
CA GLU A 278 -23.43 4.27 -2.57
C GLU A 278 -22.21 3.36 -2.46
N VAL A 279 -22.45 2.05 -2.52
CA VAL A 279 -21.43 1.00 -2.46
C VAL A 279 -21.77 -0.05 -3.49
N TYR A 280 -20.82 -0.35 -4.36
CA TYR A 280 -20.90 -1.44 -5.32
C TYR A 280 -19.75 -2.40 -5.05
N SER A 281 -20.07 -3.66 -4.83
CA SER A 281 -19.09 -4.70 -4.53
C SER A 281 -19.42 -6.00 -5.24
N ASP A 282 -18.38 -6.78 -5.55
CA ASP A 282 -18.54 -8.11 -6.12
C ASP A 282 -17.38 -9.02 -5.69
N GLU A 283 -17.61 -10.33 -5.83
CA GLU A 283 -16.65 -11.38 -5.55
C GLU A 283 -16.64 -12.38 -6.69
N GLN A 284 -15.46 -12.79 -7.13
CA GLN A 284 -15.28 -13.84 -8.12
C GLN A 284 -14.20 -14.82 -7.69
N VAL A 285 -14.33 -16.07 -8.11
CA VAL A 285 -13.33 -17.12 -7.94
C VAL A 285 -12.95 -17.63 -9.32
N VAL A 286 -11.69 -17.50 -9.68
CA VAL A 286 -11.16 -17.79 -11.00
C VAL A 286 -9.91 -18.65 -10.92
N SER A 287 -9.42 -19.15 -12.05
CA SER A 287 -8.11 -19.80 -12.12
C SER A 287 -6.99 -18.77 -11.87
N LYS A 288 -5.79 -19.25 -11.52
CA LYS A 288 -4.62 -18.36 -11.30
C LYS A 288 -4.21 -17.63 -12.57
N GLU A 289 -4.40 -18.26 -13.71
CA GLU A 289 -4.06 -17.74 -15.04
C GLU A 289 -4.91 -16.52 -15.40
N ASP A 290 -6.12 -16.44 -14.85
CA ASP A 290 -7.09 -15.36 -15.10
C ASP A 290 -6.95 -14.18 -14.10
N ALA A 291 -5.91 -14.18 -13.27
CA ALA A 291 -5.75 -13.19 -12.19
C ALA A 291 -5.86 -11.74 -12.67
N THR A 292 -5.14 -11.37 -13.73
CA THR A 292 -5.22 -10.00 -14.30
C THR A 292 -6.59 -9.73 -14.91
N LEU A 293 -7.14 -10.71 -15.61
CA LEU A 293 -8.43 -10.56 -16.30
C LEU A 293 -9.58 -10.32 -15.31
N VAL A 294 -9.64 -11.05 -14.21
CA VAL A 294 -10.69 -10.88 -13.19
C VAL A 294 -10.70 -9.47 -12.61
N GLY A 295 -9.52 -8.85 -12.43
CA GLY A 295 -9.43 -7.47 -11.96
C GLY A 295 -10.07 -6.49 -12.95
N ILE A 296 -9.75 -6.62 -14.24
CA ILE A 296 -10.29 -5.77 -15.30
C ILE A 296 -11.81 -5.95 -15.43
N GLU A 297 -12.28 -7.19 -15.48
CA GLU A 297 -13.71 -7.51 -15.62
C GLU A 297 -14.52 -7.02 -14.42
N MET A 298 -13.97 -7.18 -13.21
CA MET A 298 -14.59 -6.68 -11.98
C MET A 298 -14.75 -5.16 -12.02
N ALA A 299 -13.72 -4.42 -12.44
CA ALA A 299 -13.77 -2.97 -12.57
C ALA A 299 -14.88 -2.53 -13.53
N HIS A 300 -14.92 -3.12 -14.73
CA HIS A 300 -15.94 -2.80 -15.73
C HIS A 300 -17.35 -3.14 -15.25
N LYS A 301 -17.51 -4.27 -14.55
CA LYS A 301 -18.80 -4.68 -13.97
C LYS A 301 -19.30 -3.67 -12.95
N LEU A 302 -18.45 -3.28 -11.99
CA LEU A 302 -18.83 -2.34 -10.95
C LEU A 302 -19.11 -0.94 -11.52
N LEU A 303 -18.30 -0.46 -12.48
CA LEU A 303 -18.56 0.82 -13.17
C LEU A 303 -19.86 0.77 -13.97
N SER A 304 -20.19 -0.34 -14.63
CA SER A 304 -21.46 -0.46 -15.36
C SER A 304 -22.69 -0.38 -14.46
N GLN A 305 -22.57 -0.80 -13.20
CA GLN A 305 -23.61 -0.71 -12.19
C GLN A 305 -23.72 0.69 -11.57
N ALA A 306 -22.57 1.33 -11.34
CA ALA A 306 -22.47 2.62 -10.67
C ALA A 306 -22.65 3.82 -11.61
N GLY A 307 -22.41 3.65 -12.92
CA GLY A 307 -22.36 4.71 -13.90
C GLY A 307 -20.95 5.26 -14.14
N ASN A 308 -20.69 5.70 -15.38
CA ASN A 308 -19.34 6.14 -15.79
C ASN A 308 -18.80 7.35 -15.02
N ASP A 309 -19.68 8.19 -14.46
CA ASP A 309 -19.32 9.40 -13.72
C ASP A 309 -19.26 9.16 -12.19
N PHE A 310 -19.12 7.90 -11.77
CA PHE A 310 -19.22 7.54 -10.34
C PHE A 310 -18.19 8.23 -9.46
N PHE A 311 -16.98 8.44 -9.95
CA PHE A 311 -15.89 9.12 -9.22
C PHE A 311 -15.76 10.62 -9.56
N SER A 312 -16.65 11.18 -10.38
CA SER A 312 -16.62 12.59 -10.79
C SER A 312 -17.02 13.55 -9.69
#